data_1b66f351796aed796b0f5ab4a67c9e5e
#
_entry.id   1b66f351796aed796b0f5ab4a67c9e5e
#
_cell.length_a   1.000
_cell.length_b   1.000
_cell.length_c   1.000
_cell.angle_alpha   90.00
_cell.angle_beta   90.00
_cell.angle_gamma   90.00
#
_symmetry.space_group_name_H-M   'P 1'
#
loop_
_entity.id
_entity.type
_entity.pdbx_description
1 polymer ?
#
loop_
_entity_poly.entity_id
_entity_poly.type
_entity_poly.pdbx_seq_one_letter_code
_entity_poly.pdbx_strand_id
1 'polypeptide(L)'
;KLIGQAFPYTPIANPRWMIPNWSFGIREEDVVKNVAAARAEGAEVIVLLSHNGFDVDRKLASRVEGIDVILSGHTHDALPEPVMVGKTMLIASGSNGKFVSRLDLNVADGGVKGFRYRLIPIFSDVITPDPKVSALIDRLRAPYETELNRELAHTGSLLYRRGNFNGTFDDLICQALIAERDAEISLSPGFRWGTSLLPGQAITVEDLHNACAMTYPEAYRSTMSGQLLKDILEDVADNLF
;
A
#
# COMPACT_ATOMS: atom_id res chain seq x y z
N LYS A 1 15.39 -10.12 16.85
CA LYS A 1 14.29 -9.30 17.42
C LYS A 1 13.47 -8.65 16.31
N LEU A 2 12.12 -8.66 16.41
CA LEU A 2 11.24 -7.91 15.54
C LEU A 2 10.72 -6.69 16.30
N ILE A 3 10.71 -5.53 15.62
CA ILE A 3 10.14 -4.28 16.10
C ILE A 3 9.05 -3.91 15.09
N GLY A 4 7.83 -3.63 15.56
CA GLY A 4 6.71 -3.22 14.71
C GLY A 4 6.50 -1.71 14.74
N GLN A 5 6.17 -1.13 13.59
CA GLN A 5 5.83 0.28 13.46
C GLN A 5 4.58 0.44 12.59
N ALA A 6 3.54 1.02 13.18
CA ALA A 6 2.27 1.25 12.51
C ALA A 6 2.32 2.51 11.63
N PHE A 7 1.36 2.60 10.71
CA PHE A 7 1.20 3.75 9.82
C PHE A 7 1.05 5.08 10.59
N PRO A 8 1.96 6.04 10.41
CA PRO A 8 2.01 7.24 11.23
C PRO A 8 0.82 8.19 11.00
N TYR A 9 0.23 8.16 9.81
CA TYR A 9 -0.89 9.02 9.42
C TYR A 9 -2.26 8.40 9.65
N THR A 10 -2.35 7.31 10.42
CA THR A 10 -3.64 6.67 10.79
C THR A 10 -4.68 7.67 11.30
N PRO A 11 -4.33 8.69 12.13
CA PRO A 11 -5.31 9.68 12.61
C PRO A 11 -5.81 10.65 11.54
N ILE A 12 -5.10 10.77 10.42
CA ILE A 12 -5.53 11.59 9.26
C ILE A 12 -6.41 10.75 8.33
N ALA A 13 -6.04 9.48 8.15
CA ALA A 13 -6.74 8.56 7.27
C ALA A 13 -8.05 8.01 7.86
N ASN A 14 -8.28 8.17 9.17
CA ASN A 14 -9.42 7.59 9.87
C ASN A 14 -10.04 8.56 10.87
N PRO A 15 -11.38 8.51 11.09
CA PRO A 15 -12.03 9.34 12.08
C PRO A 15 -11.47 9.13 13.48
N ARG A 16 -11.27 10.22 14.21
CA ARG A 16 -10.71 10.20 15.56
C ARG A 16 -11.47 9.30 16.53
N TRP A 17 -12.78 9.18 16.36
CA TRP A 17 -13.61 8.34 17.22
C TRP A 17 -13.31 6.83 17.11
N MET A 18 -12.71 6.38 16.01
CA MET A 18 -12.27 4.99 15.83
C MET A 18 -11.01 4.65 16.65
N ILE A 19 -10.22 5.67 16.96
CA ILE A 19 -8.92 5.52 17.61
C ILE A 19 -8.73 6.53 18.77
N PRO A 20 -9.71 6.66 19.69
CA PRO A 20 -9.75 7.78 20.63
C PRO A 20 -8.56 7.83 21.60
N ASN A 21 -8.02 6.65 21.94
CA ASN A 21 -6.99 6.48 22.98
C ASN A 21 -5.59 6.17 22.41
N TRP A 22 -5.45 6.14 21.08
CA TRP A 22 -4.17 5.80 20.46
C TRP A 22 -3.47 7.04 19.92
N SER A 23 -2.14 7.00 19.95
CA SER A 23 -1.29 8.01 19.33
C SER A 23 -0.38 7.35 18.30
N PHE A 24 -0.18 8.05 17.20
CA PHE A 24 0.60 7.58 16.06
C PHE A 24 1.70 8.59 15.73
N GLY A 25 2.67 8.17 14.96
CA GLY A 25 3.78 8.98 14.49
C GLY A 25 4.95 8.10 14.06
N ILE A 26 5.95 8.68 13.43
CA ILE A 26 7.17 7.97 13.01
C ILE A 26 7.94 7.44 14.24
N ARG A 27 7.88 8.17 15.37
CA ARG A 27 8.44 7.72 16.65
C ARG A 27 9.92 7.31 16.58
N GLU A 28 10.73 8.08 15.90
CA GLU A 28 12.16 7.81 15.73
C GLU A 28 12.88 7.50 17.05
N GLU A 29 12.62 8.29 18.09
CA GLU A 29 13.22 8.11 19.43
C GLU A 29 12.82 6.76 20.07
N ASP A 30 11.57 6.34 19.89
CA ASP A 30 11.11 5.05 20.39
C ASP A 30 11.74 3.90 19.62
N VAL A 31 11.98 4.05 18.32
CA VAL A 31 12.70 3.06 17.51
C VAL A 31 14.15 2.95 18.00
N VAL A 32 14.85 4.06 18.20
CA VAL A 32 16.22 4.09 18.77
C VAL A 32 16.27 3.36 20.11
N LYS A 33 15.35 3.67 21.02
CA LYS A 33 15.25 3.04 22.34
C LYS A 33 15.03 1.54 22.26
N ASN A 34 14.10 1.10 21.38
CA ASN A 34 13.80 -0.32 21.22
C ASN A 34 14.96 -1.08 20.56
N VAL A 35 15.68 -0.48 19.62
CA VAL A 35 16.88 -1.04 19.01
C VAL A 35 17.97 -1.23 20.07
N ALA A 36 18.24 -0.21 20.89
CA ALA A 36 19.22 -0.28 21.95
C ALA A 36 18.88 -1.37 22.99
N ALA A 37 17.61 -1.44 23.41
CA ALA A 37 17.14 -2.48 24.33
C ALA A 37 17.29 -3.87 23.73
N ALA A 38 16.92 -4.07 22.46
CA ALA A 38 17.07 -5.34 21.78
C ALA A 38 18.54 -5.81 21.70
N ARG A 39 19.46 -4.90 21.40
CA ARG A 39 20.90 -5.20 21.39
C ARG A 39 21.41 -5.55 22.79
N ALA A 40 20.98 -4.83 23.83
CA ALA A 40 21.33 -5.14 25.22
C ALA A 40 20.80 -6.52 25.68
N GLU A 41 19.68 -6.98 25.13
CA GLU A 41 19.12 -8.33 25.32
C GLU A 41 19.85 -9.40 24.51
N GLY A 42 20.88 -9.06 23.73
CA GLY A 42 21.67 -9.99 22.93
C GLY A 42 21.12 -10.30 21.54
N ALA A 43 20.25 -9.45 21.00
CA ALA A 43 19.74 -9.66 19.64
C ALA A 43 20.85 -9.46 18.60
N GLU A 44 21.14 -10.49 17.83
CA GLU A 44 22.14 -10.46 16.74
C GLU A 44 21.57 -9.84 15.46
N VAL A 45 20.25 -9.95 15.25
CA VAL A 45 19.53 -9.38 14.09
C VAL A 45 18.31 -8.61 14.57
N ILE A 46 18.18 -7.38 14.11
CA ILE A 46 17.02 -6.51 14.36
C ILE A 46 16.31 -6.21 13.04
N VAL A 47 15.05 -6.61 12.98
CA VAL A 47 14.16 -6.37 11.84
C VAL A 47 13.06 -5.41 12.26
N LEU A 48 12.96 -4.30 11.55
CA LEU A 48 11.82 -3.37 11.68
C LEU A 48 10.75 -3.76 10.65
N LEU A 49 9.57 -4.14 11.14
CA LEU A 49 8.39 -4.34 10.32
C LEU A 49 7.61 -3.02 10.29
N SER A 50 7.72 -2.31 9.18
CA SER A 50 7.25 -0.93 9.07
C SER A 50 6.09 -0.77 8.09
N HIS A 51 5.16 0.12 8.45
CA HIS A 51 4.12 0.61 7.55
C HIS A 51 4.21 2.11 7.29
N ASN A 52 5.40 2.70 7.42
CA ASN A 52 5.63 4.13 7.17
C ASN A 52 5.60 4.52 5.69
N GLY A 53 5.95 3.60 4.82
CA GLY A 53 6.24 3.84 3.40
C GLY A 53 7.73 3.94 3.11
N PHE A 54 8.10 3.68 1.85
CA PHE A 54 9.48 3.53 1.41
C PHE A 54 10.36 4.76 1.72
N ASP A 55 9.89 5.97 1.37
CA ASP A 55 10.69 7.19 1.55
C ASP A 55 10.93 7.54 3.02
N VAL A 56 9.89 7.37 3.84
CA VAL A 56 9.99 7.57 5.29
C VAL A 56 10.93 6.54 5.91
N ASP A 57 10.82 5.26 5.52
CA ASP A 57 11.68 4.20 6.01
C ASP A 57 13.13 4.37 5.57
N ARG A 58 13.36 4.85 4.34
CA ARG A 58 14.70 5.20 3.86
C ARG A 58 15.30 6.33 4.68
N LYS A 59 14.50 7.35 5.01
CA LYS A 59 14.92 8.45 5.89
C LYS A 59 15.20 7.94 7.30
N LEU A 60 14.32 7.12 7.87
CA LEU A 60 14.49 6.53 9.19
C LEU A 60 15.77 5.69 9.27
N ALA A 61 16.03 4.85 8.27
CA ALA A 61 17.26 4.04 8.18
C ALA A 61 18.54 4.90 8.17
N SER A 62 18.48 6.12 7.62
CA SER A 62 19.62 7.03 7.62
C SER A 62 19.87 7.73 8.96
N ARG A 63 18.93 7.63 9.90
CA ARG A 63 18.95 8.35 11.18
C ARG A 63 19.04 7.41 12.38
N VAL A 64 18.57 6.18 12.25
CA VAL A 64 18.57 5.19 13.33
C VAL A 64 19.56 4.09 13.01
N GLU A 65 20.64 4.05 13.79
CA GLU A 65 21.64 3.01 13.67
C GLU A 65 21.20 1.70 14.37
N GLY A 66 21.76 0.57 13.93
CA GLY A 66 21.57 -0.72 14.58
C GLY A 66 20.38 -1.55 14.07
N ILE A 67 19.61 -1.06 13.11
CA ILE A 67 18.61 -1.85 12.38
C ILE A 67 19.34 -2.60 11.24
N ASP A 68 19.14 -3.92 11.15
CA ASP A 68 19.74 -4.72 10.07
C ASP A 68 18.85 -4.75 8.83
N VAL A 69 17.52 -4.88 9.03
CA VAL A 69 16.53 -4.97 7.94
C VAL A 69 15.31 -4.15 8.26
N ILE A 70 14.82 -3.41 7.29
CA ILE A 70 13.47 -2.81 7.30
C ILE A 70 12.62 -3.52 6.24
N LEU A 71 11.52 -4.12 6.67
CA LEU A 71 10.49 -4.64 5.80
C LEU A 71 9.41 -3.56 5.68
N SER A 72 9.46 -2.82 4.58
CA SER A 72 8.61 -1.65 4.33
C SER A 72 7.30 -2.01 3.67
N GLY A 73 6.24 -1.37 4.09
CA GLY A 73 4.91 -1.45 3.49
C GLY A 73 4.36 -0.07 3.17
N HIS A 74 3.07 0.02 2.90
CA HIS A 74 2.27 1.23 2.62
C HIS A 74 2.36 1.75 1.19
N THR A 75 3.53 2.10 0.67
CA THR A 75 3.71 2.71 -0.66
C THR A 75 3.62 1.72 -1.82
N HIS A 76 3.51 0.41 -1.50
CA HIS A 76 3.34 -0.67 -2.48
C HIS A 76 4.51 -0.84 -3.46
N ASP A 77 5.70 -0.33 -3.12
CA ASP A 77 6.89 -0.50 -3.93
C ASP A 77 7.29 -1.97 -4.02
N ALA A 78 7.76 -2.37 -5.19
CA ALA A 78 8.32 -3.69 -5.44
C ALA A 78 9.80 -3.55 -5.77
N LEU A 79 10.66 -3.80 -4.81
CA LEU A 79 12.11 -3.63 -4.96
C LEU A 79 12.73 -4.92 -5.48
N PRO A 80 13.29 -4.94 -6.69
CA PRO A 80 13.96 -6.13 -7.23
C PRO A 80 15.25 -6.48 -6.46
N GLU A 81 15.85 -5.49 -5.79
CA GLU A 81 17.01 -5.63 -4.94
C GLU A 81 16.83 -4.79 -3.66
N PRO A 82 17.44 -5.17 -2.52
CA PRO A 82 17.40 -4.36 -1.32
C PRO A 82 18.09 -3.01 -1.54
N VAL A 83 17.48 -1.95 -1.05
CA VAL A 83 18.13 -0.63 -1.01
C VAL A 83 18.95 -0.55 0.28
N MET A 84 20.26 -0.39 0.12
CA MET A 84 21.17 -0.25 1.26
C MET A 84 21.23 1.20 1.74
N VAL A 85 20.94 1.42 3.02
CA VAL A 85 21.11 2.71 3.70
C VAL A 85 22.12 2.50 4.83
N GLY A 86 23.37 2.85 4.57
CA GLY A 86 24.46 2.44 5.45
C GLY A 86 24.56 0.91 5.53
N LYS A 87 24.31 0.36 6.73
CA LYS A 87 24.28 -1.11 6.96
C LYS A 87 22.87 -1.70 6.94
N THR A 88 21.84 -0.86 6.90
CA THR A 88 20.44 -1.29 6.94
C THR A 88 19.95 -1.67 5.54
N MET A 89 19.37 -2.85 5.41
CA MET A 89 18.69 -3.30 4.18
C MET A 89 17.23 -2.88 4.21
N LEU A 90 16.80 -2.12 3.22
CA LEU A 90 15.40 -1.74 3.04
C LEU A 90 14.78 -2.57 1.92
N ILE A 91 13.69 -3.26 2.23
CA ILE A 91 12.99 -4.21 1.35
C ILE A 91 11.51 -3.84 1.30
N ALA A 92 10.92 -3.87 0.10
CA ALA A 92 9.50 -3.74 -0.13
C ALA A 92 9.05 -4.76 -1.19
N SER A 93 7.95 -5.46 -0.92
CA SER A 93 7.50 -6.62 -1.71
C SER A 93 6.27 -6.34 -2.56
N GLY A 94 6.01 -5.07 -2.90
CA GLY A 94 4.83 -4.70 -3.67
C GLY A 94 3.55 -4.75 -2.86
N SER A 95 2.47 -5.12 -3.52
CA SER A 95 1.14 -5.15 -2.92
C SER A 95 0.28 -6.30 -3.47
N ASN A 96 -0.84 -6.56 -2.81
CA ASN A 96 -1.89 -7.48 -3.27
C ASN A 96 -1.39 -8.91 -3.55
N GLY A 97 -0.33 -9.36 -2.87
CA GLY A 97 0.24 -10.69 -3.07
C GLY A 97 0.91 -10.90 -4.44
N LYS A 98 1.20 -9.83 -5.19
CA LYS A 98 1.84 -9.93 -6.51
C LYS A 98 3.28 -10.43 -6.45
N PHE A 99 3.94 -10.21 -5.31
CA PHE A 99 5.32 -10.63 -5.07
C PHE A 99 5.50 -11.19 -3.66
N VAL A 100 6.49 -12.05 -3.52
CA VAL A 100 7.05 -12.50 -2.24
C VAL A 100 8.54 -12.22 -2.24
N SER A 101 9.05 -11.54 -1.25
CA SER A 101 10.48 -11.38 -1.04
C SER A 101 11.04 -12.55 -0.23
N ARG A 102 12.10 -13.17 -0.74
CA ARG A 102 12.93 -14.11 0.03
C ARG A 102 14.24 -13.45 0.38
N LEU A 103 14.52 -13.38 1.68
CA LEU A 103 15.78 -12.87 2.23
C LEU A 103 16.42 -13.97 3.09
N ASP A 104 17.57 -14.47 2.65
CA ASP A 104 18.40 -15.40 3.41
C ASP A 104 19.57 -14.60 4.02
N LEU A 105 19.71 -14.62 5.34
CA LEU A 105 20.76 -13.91 6.07
C LEU A 105 21.83 -14.89 6.56
N ASN A 106 23.11 -14.54 6.36
CA ASN A 106 24.22 -15.18 7.02
C ASN A 106 24.53 -14.40 8.30
N VAL A 107 24.26 -15.01 9.44
CA VAL A 107 24.46 -14.39 10.76
C VAL A 107 25.61 -15.09 11.46
N ALA A 108 26.63 -14.33 11.83
CA ALA A 108 27.80 -14.82 12.59
C ALA A 108 28.40 -13.66 13.40
N ASP A 109 29.14 -13.99 14.48
CA ASP A 109 29.82 -13.01 15.34
C ASP A 109 28.94 -11.79 15.70
N GLY A 110 27.71 -12.07 16.13
CA GLY A 110 26.77 -11.06 16.63
C GLY A 110 26.15 -10.14 15.59
N GLY A 111 26.13 -10.52 14.29
CA GLY A 111 25.52 -9.69 13.26
C GLY A 111 25.42 -10.32 11.88
N VAL A 112 24.84 -9.59 10.95
CA VAL A 112 24.69 -9.99 9.54
C VAL A 112 26.02 -9.81 8.81
N LYS A 113 26.55 -10.90 8.24
CA LYS A 113 27.80 -10.93 7.45
C LYS A 113 27.54 -10.96 5.95
N GLY A 114 26.34 -11.32 5.54
CA GLY A 114 25.96 -11.38 4.13
C GLY A 114 24.51 -11.77 3.97
N PHE A 115 24.00 -11.63 2.77
CA PHE A 115 22.61 -11.97 2.46
C PHE A 115 22.46 -12.46 1.02
N ARG A 116 21.34 -13.12 0.77
CA ARG A 116 20.79 -13.37 -0.57
C ARG A 116 19.37 -12.87 -0.60
N TYR A 117 18.99 -12.23 -1.68
CA TYR A 117 17.65 -11.68 -1.86
C TYR A 117 17.07 -12.10 -3.19
N ARG A 118 15.75 -12.30 -3.22
CA ARG A 118 14.96 -12.47 -4.44
C ARG A 118 13.58 -11.87 -4.24
N LEU A 119 13.16 -11.05 -5.18
CA LEU A 119 11.76 -10.69 -5.36
C LEU A 119 11.13 -11.71 -6.33
N ILE A 120 10.18 -12.49 -5.85
CA ILE A 120 9.57 -13.60 -6.58
C ILE A 120 8.18 -13.16 -7.01
N PRO A 121 7.90 -13.02 -8.32
CA PRO A 121 6.55 -12.71 -8.79
C PRO A 121 5.65 -13.93 -8.59
N ILE A 122 4.40 -13.66 -8.20
CA ILE A 122 3.38 -14.67 -7.94
C ILE A 122 2.38 -14.64 -9.09
N PHE A 123 2.44 -15.65 -9.96
CA PHE A 123 1.52 -15.83 -11.06
C PHE A 123 0.47 -16.88 -10.69
N SER A 124 -0.78 -16.46 -10.59
CA SER A 124 -1.89 -17.32 -10.15
C SER A 124 -2.22 -18.47 -11.12
N ASP A 125 -1.84 -18.32 -12.37
CA ASP A 125 -2.00 -19.32 -13.44
C ASP A 125 -0.86 -20.37 -13.48
N VAL A 126 0.23 -20.12 -12.76
CA VAL A 126 1.41 -20.99 -12.70
C VAL A 126 1.53 -21.73 -11.38
N ILE A 127 1.11 -21.09 -10.29
CA ILE A 127 1.25 -21.63 -8.93
C ILE A 127 -0.03 -22.35 -8.53
N THR A 128 0.10 -23.61 -8.15
CA THR A 128 -1.04 -24.37 -7.61
C THR A 128 -1.46 -23.79 -6.26
N PRO A 129 -2.73 -23.36 -6.12
CA PRO A 129 -3.22 -22.82 -4.86
C PRO A 129 -3.21 -23.85 -3.74
N ASP A 130 -3.03 -23.41 -2.50
CA ASP A 130 -3.25 -24.27 -1.33
C ASP A 130 -4.73 -24.66 -1.24
N PRO A 131 -5.05 -25.97 -1.20
CA PRO A 131 -6.45 -26.42 -1.25
C PRO A 131 -7.28 -26.00 -0.03
N LYS A 132 -6.65 -25.80 1.14
CA LYS A 132 -7.36 -25.35 2.33
C LYS A 132 -7.70 -23.86 2.24
N VAL A 133 -6.78 -23.07 1.70
CA VAL A 133 -7.02 -21.64 1.46
C VAL A 133 -8.07 -21.46 0.38
N SER A 134 -8.01 -22.21 -0.73
CA SER A 134 -9.05 -22.19 -1.77
C SER A 134 -10.42 -22.49 -1.20
N ALA A 135 -10.56 -23.61 -0.46
CA ALA A 135 -11.83 -23.97 0.16
C ALA A 135 -12.34 -22.91 1.17
N LEU A 136 -11.45 -22.21 1.85
CA LEU A 136 -11.83 -21.10 2.72
C LEU A 136 -12.36 -19.92 1.92
N ILE A 137 -11.66 -19.55 0.84
CA ILE A 137 -12.07 -18.47 -0.07
C ILE A 137 -13.45 -18.78 -0.65
N ASP A 138 -13.65 -19.98 -1.21
CA ASP A 138 -14.92 -20.41 -1.80
C ASP A 138 -16.06 -20.30 -0.80
N ARG A 139 -15.86 -20.79 0.43
CA ARG A 139 -16.87 -20.69 1.50
C ARG A 139 -17.21 -19.26 1.88
N LEU A 140 -16.22 -18.37 1.94
CA LEU A 140 -16.44 -16.97 2.30
C LEU A 140 -17.09 -16.17 1.17
N ARG A 141 -16.79 -16.52 -0.09
CA ARG A 141 -17.32 -15.85 -1.28
C ARG A 141 -18.73 -16.33 -1.66
N ALA A 142 -19.05 -17.59 -1.40
CA ALA A 142 -20.30 -18.21 -1.84
C ALA A 142 -21.57 -17.37 -1.61
N PRO A 143 -21.78 -16.69 -0.48
CA PRO A 143 -22.96 -15.84 -0.27
C PRO A 143 -23.04 -14.61 -1.18
N TYR A 144 -21.91 -14.19 -1.75
CA TYR A 144 -21.76 -12.94 -2.51
C TYR A 144 -21.41 -13.15 -3.98
N GLU A 145 -21.13 -14.39 -4.38
CA GLU A 145 -20.55 -14.72 -5.67
C GLU A 145 -21.40 -14.26 -6.84
N THR A 146 -22.71 -14.44 -6.77
CA THR A 146 -23.64 -14.00 -7.81
C THR A 146 -23.58 -12.48 -8.01
N GLU A 147 -23.52 -11.72 -6.94
CA GLU A 147 -23.43 -10.25 -7.02
C GLU A 147 -22.03 -9.79 -7.45
N LEU A 148 -20.98 -10.37 -6.90
CA LEU A 148 -19.60 -10.01 -7.24
C LEU A 148 -19.28 -10.28 -8.73
N ASN A 149 -19.78 -11.39 -9.28
CA ASN A 149 -19.55 -11.76 -10.67
C ASN A 149 -20.53 -11.11 -11.65
N ARG A 150 -21.47 -10.30 -11.19
CA ARG A 150 -22.41 -9.61 -12.06
C ARG A 150 -21.66 -8.64 -12.98
N GLU A 151 -21.77 -8.87 -14.27
CA GLU A 151 -21.19 -8.00 -15.29
C GLU A 151 -21.95 -6.69 -15.38
N LEU A 152 -21.22 -5.58 -15.43
CA LEU A 152 -21.75 -4.23 -15.56
C LEU A 152 -21.57 -3.69 -16.99
N ALA A 153 -20.42 -3.95 -17.59
CA ALA A 153 -20.06 -3.51 -18.93
C ALA A 153 -18.83 -4.27 -19.43
N HIS A 154 -18.41 -4.00 -20.67
CA HIS A 154 -17.11 -4.42 -21.20
C HIS A 154 -16.26 -3.19 -21.51
N THR A 155 -14.97 -3.23 -21.19
CA THR A 155 -14.08 -2.12 -21.53
C THR A 155 -13.56 -2.23 -22.96
N GLY A 156 -13.56 -1.12 -23.69
CA GLY A 156 -12.95 -1.00 -25.01
C GLY A 156 -11.46 -0.67 -25.00
N SER A 157 -10.91 -0.30 -23.84
CA SER A 157 -9.52 0.11 -23.66
C SER A 157 -8.98 -0.39 -22.34
N LEU A 158 -7.67 -0.27 -22.11
CA LEU A 158 -7.05 -0.58 -20.83
C LEU A 158 -7.61 0.36 -19.75
N LEU A 159 -8.19 -0.22 -18.71
CA LEU A 159 -8.56 0.50 -17.49
C LEU A 159 -7.60 0.18 -16.37
N TYR A 160 -7.06 1.22 -15.75
CA TYR A 160 -6.16 1.10 -14.58
C TYR A 160 -6.28 2.33 -13.70
N ARG A 161 -5.95 2.18 -12.43
CA ARG A 161 -5.82 3.28 -11.49
C ARG A 161 -4.36 3.63 -11.27
N ARG A 162 -4.11 4.91 -10.95
CA ARG A 162 -2.79 5.42 -10.61
C ARG A 162 -1.75 5.31 -11.75
N GLY A 163 -1.92 6.11 -12.79
CA GLY A 163 -0.80 6.56 -13.61
C GLY A 163 -0.01 7.67 -12.87
N ASN A 164 1.05 8.19 -13.48
CA ASN A 164 1.83 9.28 -12.88
C ASN A 164 0.99 10.54 -12.61
N PHE A 165 0.03 10.83 -13.50
CA PHE A 165 -0.89 11.95 -13.34
C PHE A 165 -2.32 11.49 -13.10
N ASN A 166 -2.77 10.48 -13.83
CA ASN A 166 -4.08 9.86 -13.69
C ASN A 166 -4.05 8.42 -14.23
N GLY A 167 -5.10 7.66 -13.97
CA GLY A 167 -5.38 6.39 -14.63
C GLY A 167 -6.67 6.47 -15.43
N THR A 168 -6.83 5.67 -16.45
CA THR A 168 -8.05 5.64 -17.26
C THR A 168 -9.28 5.22 -16.47
N PHE A 169 -9.12 4.46 -15.41
CA PHE A 169 -10.21 4.14 -14.48
C PHE A 169 -10.57 5.35 -13.59
N ASP A 170 -9.59 6.19 -13.24
CA ASP A 170 -9.82 7.45 -12.52
C ASP A 170 -10.65 8.42 -13.37
N ASP A 171 -10.34 8.51 -14.66
CA ASP A 171 -11.12 9.34 -15.61
C ASP A 171 -12.57 8.87 -15.69
N LEU A 172 -12.79 7.55 -15.78
CA LEU A 172 -14.14 6.97 -15.79
C LEU A 172 -14.92 7.30 -14.51
N ILE A 173 -14.28 7.17 -13.34
CA ILE A 173 -14.89 7.51 -12.04
C ILE A 173 -15.23 8.99 -12.00
N CYS A 174 -14.31 9.87 -12.40
CA CYS A 174 -14.54 11.31 -12.41
C CYS A 174 -15.68 11.71 -13.36
N GLN A 175 -15.73 11.13 -14.55
CA GLN A 175 -16.82 11.36 -15.51
C GLN A 175 -18.17 10.91 -14.94
N ALA A 176 -18.22 9.74 -14.29
CA ALA A 176 -19.44 9.25 -13.64
C ALA A 176 -19.91 10.20 -12.52
N LEU A 177 -19.00 10.67 -11.68
CA LEU A 177 -19.33 11.63 -10.61
C LEU A 177 -19.86 12.96 -11.16
N ILE A 178 -19.29 13.49 -12.24
CA ILE A 178 -19.78 14.70 -12.91
C ILE A 178 -21.21 14.48 -13.41
N ALA A 179 -21.44 13.37 -14.14
CA ALA A 179 -22.73 13.06 -14.71
C ALA A 179 -23.82 12.82 -13.66
N GLU A 180 -23.51 12.07 -12.61
CA GLU A 180 -24.49 11.67 -11.58
C GLU A 180 -24.75 12.74 -10.51
N ARG A 181 -23.85 13.70 -10.36
CA ARG A 181 -23.92 14.72 -9.30
C ARG A 181 -24.05 16.14 -9.83
N ASP A 182 -24.17 16.32 -11.15
CA ASP A 182 -24.30 17.64 -11.79
C ASP A 182 -23.22 18.61 -11.26
N ALA A 183 -21.96 18.17 -11.35
CA ALA A 183 -20.80 18.92 -10.90
C ALA A 183 -19.98 19.42 -12.09
N GLU A 184 -19.32 20.56 -11.95
CA GLU A 184 -18.44 21.11 -13.00
C GLU A 184 -17.04 20.47 -12.95
N ILE A 185 -16.61 20.02 -11.75
CA ILE A 185 -15.30 19.45 -11.49
C ILE A 185 -15.49 18.20 -10.61
N SER A 186 -14.72 17.16 -10.88
CA SER A 186 -14.64 15.98 -10.03
C SER A 186 -13.21 15.71 -9.62
N LEU A 187 -13.02 15.35 -8.36
CA LEU A 187 -11.77 14.92 -7.79
C LEU A 187 -11.94 13.49 -7.26
N SER A 188 -10.99 12.62 -7.61
CA SER A 188 -10.93 11.23 -7.11
C SER A 188 -9.61 11.01 -6.41
N PRO A 189 -9.58 10.30 -5.26
CA PRO A 189 -8.34 10.01 -4.56
C PRO A 189 -7.38 9.19 -5.42
N GLY A 190 -6.25 9.77 -5.84
CA GLY A 190 -5.25 9.13 -6.71
C GLY A 190 -4.44 8.02 -6.03
N PHE A 191 -4.53 7.87 -4.71
CA PHE A 191 -3.85 6.84 -3.93
C PHE A 191 -4.56 5.48 -3.90
N ARG A 192 -5.53 5.27 -4.78
CA ARG A 192 -6.20 3.97 -4.90
C ARG A 192 -5.46 3.09 -5.90
N TRP A 193 -5.31 1.83 -5.50
CA TRP A 193 -4.86 0.77 -6.38
C TRP A 193 -6.05 -0.16 -6.63
N GLY A 194 -6.30 -0.46 -7.86
CA GLY A 194 -7.36 -1.34 -8.26
C GLY A 194 -6.85 -2.40 -9.23
N THR A 195 -7.76 -3.23 -9.69
CA THR A 195 -7.51 -4.18 -10.77
C THR A 195 -7.25 -3.42 -12.06
N SER A 196 -6.33 -3.91 -12.89
CA SER A 196 -6.20 -3.46 -14.27
C SER A 196 -7.05 -4.36 -15.16
N LEU A 197 -7.85 -3.79 -16.04
CA LEU A 197 -8.70 -4.51 -16.98
C LEU A 197 -8.21 -4.26 -18.41
N LEU A 198 -7.93 -5.34 -19.12
CA LEU A 198 -7.49 -5.31 -20.52
C LEU A 198 -8.67 -5.03 -21.47
N PRO A 199 -8.42 -4.47 -22.67
CA PRO A 199 -9.45 -4.26 -23.65
C PRO A 199 -10.29 -5.52 -23.92
N GLY A 200 -11.61 -5.38 -23.95
CA GLY A 200 -12.55 -6.48 -24.16
C GLY A 200 -12.94 -7.27 -22.90
N GLN A 201 -12.31 -7.04 -21.77
CA GLN A 201 -12.68 -7.69 -20.51
C GLN A 201 -14.00 -7.13 -19.95
N ALA A 202 -14.76 -8.02 -19.31
CA ALA A 202 -15.91 -7.61 -18.52
C ALA A 202 -15.48 -6.78 -17.32
N ILE A 203 -16.26 -5.78 -16.98
CA ILE A 203 -16.18 -5.01 -15.74
C ILE A 203 -17.23 -5.60 -14.80
N THR A 204 -16.83 -6.25 -13.75
CA THR A 204 -17.72 -6.85 -12.76
C THR A 204 -17.95 -5.94 -11.56
N VAL A 205 -18.92 -6.27 -10.72
CA VAL A 205 -19.14 -5.60 -9.44
C VAL A 205 -17.90 -5.73 -8.55
N GLU A 206 -17.20 -6.86 -8.57
CA GLU A 206 -15.95 -7.06 -7.84
C GLU A 206 -14.85 -6.09 -8.32
N ASP A 207 -14.71 -5.92 -9.64
CA ASP A 207 -13.73 -4.97 -10.18
C ASP A 207 -14.04 -3.53 -9.75
N LEU A 208 -15.34 -3.18 -9.73
CA LEU A 208 -15.78 -1.89 -9.24
C LEU A 208 -15.46 -1.70 -7.76
N HIS A 209 -15.72 -2.71 -6.92
CA HIS A 209 -15.35 -2.68 -5.51
C HIS A 209 -13.84 -2.55 -5.32
N ASN A 210 -13.03 -3.30 -6.08
CA ASN A 210 -11.58 -3.20 -6.04
C ASN A 210 -11.05 -1.82 -6.45
N ALA A 211 -11.66 -1.21 -7.47
CA ALA A 211 -11.27 0.11 -7.95
C ALA A 211 -11.79 1.25 -7.06
N CYS A 212 -13.01 1.11 -6.53
CA CYS A 212 -13.72 2.16 -5.80
C CYS A 212 -13.96 1.82 -4.33
N ALA A 213 -13.61 0.59 -3.89
CA ALA A 213 -13.85 0.15 -2.52
C ALA A 213 -13.23 1.11 -1.53
N MET A 214 -14.05 1.58 -0.63
CA MET A 214 -13.69 2.64 0.28
C MET A 214 -14.30 2.40 1.64
N THR A 215 -13.54 2.80 2.63
CA THR A 215 -14.02 2.87 4.01
C THR A 215 -15.15 3.89 4.14
N TYR A 216 -15.16 4.88 3.24
CA TYR A 216 -16.18 5.94 3.16
C TYR A 216 -16.72 5.97 1.74
N PRO A 217 -17.90 5.39 1.49
CA PRO A 217 -18.46 5.27 0.15
C PRO A 217 -19.20 6.53 -0.33
N GLU A 218 -19.32 7.56 0.49
CA GLU A 218 -20.04 8.76 0.15
C GLU A 218 -19.28 9.60 -0.89
N ALA A 219 -20.03 10.11 -1.87
CA ALA A 219 -19.58 11.16 -2.77
C ALA A 219 -20.11 12.51 -2.29
N TYR A 220 -19.22 13.47 -2.06
CA TYR A 220 -19.57 14.81 -1.60
C TYR A 220 -19.66 15.77 -2.77
N ARG A 221 -20.68 16.64 -2.76
CA ARG A 221 -20.77 17.80 -3.65
C ARG A 221 -20.71 19.07 -2.80
N SER A 222 -19.78 19.94 -3.13
CA SER A 222 -19.58 21.21 -2.42
C SER A 222 -19.22 22.32 -3.40
N THR A 223 -19.44 23.56 -2.99
CA THR A 223 -18.95 24.73 -3.73
C THR A 223 -17.57 25.10 -3.21
N MET A 224 -16.63 25.30 -4.12
CA MET A 224 -15.27 25.73 -3.82
C MET A 224 -14.92 27.00 -4.55
N SER A 225 -14.11 27.86 -3.96
CA SER A 225 -13.51 28.97 -4.68
C SER A 225 -12.38 28.50 -5.59
N GLY A 226 -12.10 29.22 -6.68
CA GLY A 226 -10.96 28.91 -7.53
C GLY A 226 -9.62 28.97 -6.78
N GLN A 227 -9.51 29.82 -5.77
CA GLN A 227 -8.31 29.86 -4.92
C GLN A 227 -8.15 28.56 -4.11
N LEU A 228 -9.20 28.08 -3.45
CA LEU A 228 -9.14 26.82 -2.69
C LEU A 228 -8.79 25.64 -3.61
N LEU A 229 -9.36 25.59 -4.82
CA LEU A 229 -9.06 24.55 -5.79
C LEU A 229 -7.57 24.60 -6.20
N LYS A 230 -7.04 25.79 -6.43
CA LYS A 230 -5.62 25.99 -6.72
C LYS A 230 -4.74 25.49 -5.56
N ASP A 231 -5.07 25.89 -4.33
CA ASP A 231 -4.31 25.50 -3.14
C ASP A 231 -4.28 23.97 -2.97
N ILE A 232 -5.40 23.29 -3.20
CA ILE A 232 -5.48 21.81 -3.18
C ILE A 232 -4.57 21.20 -4.25
N LEU A 233 -4.59 21.74 -5.47
CA LEU A 233 -3.78 21.20 -6.57
C LEU A 233 -2.28 21.43 -6.34
N GLU A 234 -1.89 22.58 -5.81
CA GLU A 234 -0.50 22.88 -5.45
C GLU A 234 0.00 21.94 -4.33
N ASP A 235 -0.79 21.76 -3.26
CA ASP A 235 -0.45 20.86 -2.16
C ASP A 235 -0.28 19.40 -2.62
N VAL A 236 -1.16 18.94 -3.55
CA VAL A 236 -1.02 17.60 -4.13
C VAL A 236 0.20 17.49 -5.03
N ALA A 237 0.51 18.53 -5.82
CA ALA A 237 1.67 18.54 -6.70
C ALA A 237 2.99 18.40 -5.92
N ASP A 238 3.13 19.09 -4.79
CA ASP A 238 4.31 18.99 -3.91
C ASP A 238 4.54 17.57 -3.35
N ASN A 239 3.51 16.72 -3.36
CA ASN A 239 3.62 15.32 -2.95
C ASN A 239 3.89 14.34 -4.11
N LEU A 240 3.87 14.82 -5.36
CA LEU A 240 4.08 13.99 -6.55
C LEU A 240 5.49 14.16 -7.14
N PHE A 241 6.16 15.25 -6.86
CA PHE A 241 7.46 15.67 -7.35
C PHE A 241 8.35 16.13 -6.19
#